data_a926c81adbdaf5f2ac86b7729da4b4d6
#
_entry.id   a926c81adbdaf5f2ac86b7729da4b4d6
#
_cell.length_a   1.000
_cell.length_b   1.000
_cell.length_c   1.000
_cell.angle_alpha   90.00
_cell.angle_beta   90.00
_cell.angle_gamma   90.00
#
_symmetry.space_group_name_H-M   'P 1'
#
loop_
_entity.id
_entity.type
_entity.pdbx_description
1 polymer ?
#
loop_
_entity_poly.entity_id
_entity_poly.type
_entity_poly.pdbx_seq_one_letter_code
_entity_poly.pdbx_strand_id
1 'polypeptide(L)'
;MKYRTKYRTTRPVRTAVSLALGASILLGSLSAYGSNASDLAKERVAQSETSVEQAQQTLGKSEHGAVALQQARDRLNAAKSALDKKEWKEAERAAAQAHLFAELAVAKSQSADARKSANEVLASLEMLRQETERSTPTQR
;
A
#
# COMPACT_ATOMS: atom_id res chain seq x y z
N MET A 1 -0.66 -61.71 16.95
CA MET A 1 0.34 -60.75 16.40
C MET A 1 -0.28 -59.37 16.42
N LYS A 2 0.20 -58.49 17.36
CA LYS A 2 -0.31 -57.14 17.54
C LYS A 2 0.67 -56.16 16.90
N TYR A 3 0.30 -55.57 15.75
CA TYR A 3 1.08 -54.48 15.17
C TYR A 3 0.69 -53.15 15.80
N ARG A 4 1.61 -52.61 16.60
CA ARG A 4 1.48 -51.33 17.26
C ARG A 4 2.08 -50.26 16.38
N THR A 5 1.26 -49.60 15.60
CA THR A 5 1.67 -48.48 14.74
C THR A 5 1.90 -47.25 15.60
N LYS A 6 3.16 -46.88 15.80
CA LYS A 6 3.58 -45.62 16.45
C LYS A 6 3.37 -44.48 15.48
N TYR A 7 2.30 -43.71 15.63
CA TYR A 7 2.15 -42.43 14.95
C TYR A 7 3.12 -41.41 15.57
N ARG A 8 4.13 -41.11 14.81
CA ARG A 8 5.11 -40.05 15.13
C ARG A 8 4.43 -38.73 14.84
N THR A 9 3.98 -38.04 15.90
CA THR A 9 3.41 -36.69 15.83
C THR A 9 4.50 -35.72 15.37
N THR A 10 4.48 -35.37 14.10
CA THR A 10 5.24 -34.25 13.57
C THR A 10 4.59 -32.96 14.05
N ARG A 11 5.30 -32.24 14.91
CA ARG A 11 4.89 -30.90 15.36
C ARG A 11 4.77 -29.97 14.16
N PRO A 12 3.63 -29.27 13.97
CA PRO A 12 3.56 -28.25 12.94
C PRO A 12 4.47 -27.09 13.34
N VAL A 13 5.47 -26.82 12.50
CA VAL A 13 6.28 -25.61 12.58
C VAL A 13 5.31 -24.46 12.27
N ARG A 14 4.84 -23.80 13.31
CA ARG A 14 4.11 -22.55 13.21
C ARG A 14 5.12 -21.48 12.82
N THR A 15 5.35 -21.30 11.55
CA THR A 15 5.92 -20.05 11.04
C THR A 15 4.86 -18.97 11.26
N ALA A 16 4.99 -18.28 12.37
CA ALA A 16 4.27 -17.04 12.60
C ALA A 16 4.80 -16.00 11.62
N VAL A 17 4.16 -15.89 10.47
CA VAL A 17 4.29 -14.70 9.63
C VAL A 17 3.61 -13.58 10.39
N SER A 18 4.39 -12.88 11.18
CA SER A 18 3.98 -11.64 11.84
C SER A 18 3.82 -10.58 10.74
N LEU A 19 2.62 -10.51 10.16
CA LEU A 19 2.18 -9.30 9.49
C LEU A 19 2.05 -8.22 10.57
N ALA A 20 3.13 -7.51 10.82
CA ALA A 20 3.10 -6.27 11.56
C ALA A 20 2.44 -5.21 10.68
N LEU A 21 1.11 -5.27 10.58
CA LEU A 21 0.31 -4.10 10.25
C LEU A 21 0.48 -3.14 11.42
N GLY A 22 1.50 -2.30 11.32
CA GLY A 22 1.72 -1.18 12.19
C GLY A 22 0.64 -0.13 11.96
N ALA A 23 -0.59 -0.41 12.41
CA ALA A 23 -1.56 0.62 12.70
C ALA A 23 -1.08 1.33 13.96
N SER A 24 -0.08 2.20 13.80
CA SER A 24 0.25 3.21 14.80
C SER A 24 -0.87 4.23 14.81
N ILE A 25 -1.98 3.86 15.47
CA ILE A 25 -2.94 4.83 15.97
C ILE A 25 -2.22 5.56 17.09
N LEU A 26 -1.47 6.60 16.72
CA LEU A 26 -1.10 7.64 17.66
C LEU A 26 -2.42 8.32 18.08
N LEU A 27 -3.01 7.80 19.15
CA LEU A 27 -3.93 8.53 20.00
C LEU A 27 -3.12 9.72 20.57
N GLY A 28 -2.90 10.72 19.69
CA GLY A 28 -2.43 12.02 20.11
C GLY A 28 -3.47 12.56 21.07
N SER A 29 -3.08 12.69 22.34
CA SER A 29 -3.76 13.43 23.38
C SER A 29 -4.47 14.65 22.80
N LEU A 30 -5.80 14.70 22.97
CA LEU A 30 -6.63 15.89 22.75
C LEU A 30 -6.14 16.97 23.74
N SER A 31 -5.07 17.64 23.39
CA SER A 31 -4.76 18.92 23.98
C SER A 31 -5.75 19.90 23.37
N ALA A 32 -6.81 20.19 24.10
CA ALA A 32 -7.76 21.25 23.83
C ALA A 32 -7.09 22.61 24.01
N TYR A 33 -6.15 22.93 23.13
CA TYR A 33 -5.69 24.29 22.88
C TYR A 33 -6.24 24.66 21.52
N GLY A 34 -6.99 25.77 21.48
CA GLY A 34 -7.55 26.33 20.26
C GLY A 34 -6.45 26.56 19.23
N SER A 35 -6.14 25.52 18.46
CA SER A 35 -5.30 25.64 17.29
C SER A 35 -6.02 26.56 16.33
N ASN A 36 -5.46 27.74 16.05
CA ASN A 36 -5.98 28.63 15.04
C ASN A 36 -6.16 27.85 13.74
N ALA A 37 -7.24 28.07 13.02
CA ALA A 37 -7.54 27.41 11.75
C ALA A 37 -6.35 27.45 10.76
N SER A 38 -5.50 28.48 10.87
CA SER A 38 -4.25 28.62 10.12
C SER A 38 -3.24 27.50 10.42
N ASP A 39 -3.09 27.12 11.69
CA ASP A 39 -2.07 26.13 12.08
C ASP A 39 -2.51 24.74 11.69
N LEU A 40 -3.79 24.44 11.82
CA LEU A 40 -4.36 23.18 11.33
C LEU A 40 -4.23 23.04 9.80
N ALA A 41 -4.51 24.11 9.06
CA ALA A 41 -4.37 24.10 7.61
C ALA A 41 -2.90 23.89 7.20
N LYS A 42 -1.94 24.56 7.84
CA LYS A 42 -0.51 24.37 7.58
C LYS A 42 -0.06 22.94 7.87
N GLU A 43 -0.48 22.37 9.00
CA GLU A 43 -0.18 21.00 9.36
C GLU A 43 -0.72 20.00 8.33
N ARG A 44 -1.97 20.19 7.88
CA ARG A 44 -2.58 19.35 6.86
C ARG A 44 -1.86 19.42 5.52
N VAL A 45 -1.44 20.62 5.12
CA VAL A 45 -0.65 20.79 3.88
C VAL A 45 0.71 20.10 4.01
N ALA A 46 1.42 20.28 5.10
CA ALA A 46 2.70 19.60 5.34
C ALA A 46 2.55 18.06 5.36
N GLN A 47 1.50 17.54 5.99
CA GLN A 47 1.20 16.11 5.98
C GLN A 47 0.92 15.60 4.57
N SER A 48 0.12 16.35 3.77
CA SER A 48 -0.17 15.95 2.40
C SER A 48 1.05 16.02 1.48
N GLU A 49 1.96 16.96 1.71
CA GLU A 49 3.24 17.05 1.00
C GLU A 49 4.07 15.80 1.23
N THR A 50 4.25 15.40 2.49
CA THR A 50 4.95 14.16 2.86
C THR A 50 4.32 12.93 2.18
N SER A 51 2.98 12.86 2.15
CA SER A 51 2.27 11.74 1.52
C SER A 51 2.48 11.70 0.00
N VAL A 52 2.49 12.85 -0.66
CA VAL A 52 2.76 12.95 -2.12
C VAL A 52 4.20 12.56 -2.42
N GLU A 53 5.16 12.97 -1.61
CA GLU A 53 6.57 12.58 -1.76
C GLU A 53 6.77 11.07 -1.56
N GLN A 54 6.17 10.49 -0.53
CA GLN A 54 6.19 9.04 -0.29
C GLN A 54 5.57 8.27 -1.45
N ALA A 55 4.43 8.73 -1.97
CA ALA A 55 3.79 8.13 -3.13
C ALA A 55 4.71 8.19 -4.36
N GLN A 56 5.39 9.32 -4.58
CA GLN A 56 6.34 9.47 -5.69
C GLN A 56 7.52 8.50 -5.56
N GLN A 57 8.09 8.33 -4.36
CA GLN A 57 9.18 7.39 -4.11
C GLN A 57 8.71 5.95 -4.30
N THR A 58 7.52 5.60 -3.80
CA THR A 58 6.96 4.26 -3.89
C THR A 58 6.64 3.87 -5.33
N LEU A 59 6.06 4.78 -6.11
CA LEU A 59 5.76 4.52 -7.52
C LEU A 59 7.03 4.37 -8.37
N GLY A 60 8.08 5.12 -8.07
CA GLY A 60 9.31 5.12 -8.86
C GLY A 60 9.03 5.35 -10.35
N LYS A 61 9.26 4.31 -11.17
CA LYS A 61 8.99 4.31 -12.61
C LYS A 61 7.67 3.61 -12.99
N SER A 62 6.84 3.20 -12.01
CA SER A 62 5.59 2.51 -12.29
C SER A 62 4.60 3.46 -12.96
N GLU A 63 4.04 3.04 -14.10
CA GLU A 63 2.96 3.78 -14.77
C GLU A 63 1.63 3.64 -14.03
N HIS A 64 1.51 2.56 -13.24
CA HIS A 64 0.32 2.30 -12.44
C HIS A 64 0.24 3.28 -11.27
N GLY A 65 -0.81 4.09 -11.25
CA GLY A 65 -0.97 5.13 -10.24
C GLY A 65 -0.45 6.51 -10.64
N ALA A 66 0.27 6.66 -11.76
CA ALA A 66 0.82 7.94 -12.20
C ALA A 66 -0.24 9.05 -12.34
N VAL A 67 -1.43 8.71 -12.86
CA VAL A 67 -2.55 9.66 -12.97
C VAL A 67 -3.02 10.13 -11.60
N ALA A 68 -3.15 9.20 -10.64
CA ALA A 68 -3.56 9.56 -9.28
C ALA A 68 -2.47 10.40 -8.57
N LEU A 69 -1.19 10.09 -8.81
CA LEU A 69 -0.09 10.90 -8.29
C LEU A 69 -0.11 12.32 -8.88
N GLN A 70 -0.41 12.47 -10.17
CA GLN A 70 -0.54 13.79 -10.76
C GLN A 70 -1.70 14.58 -10.15
N GLN A 71 -2.85 13.94 -9.94
CA GLN A 71 -3.98 14.55 -9.23
C GLN A 71 -3.61 14.94 -7.80
N ALA A 72 -2.82 14.12 -7.09
CA ALA A 72 -2.33 14.45 -5.76
C ALA A 72 -1.47 15.73 -5.78
N ARG A 73 -0.56 15.86 -6.73
CA ARG A 73 0.28 17.06 -6.91
C ARG A 73 -0.54 18.31 -7.22
N ASP A 74 -1.53 18.19 -8.11
CA ASP A 74 -2.39 19.30 -8.49
C ASP A 74 -3.21 19.79 -7.27
N ARG A 75 -3.72 18.86 -6.45
CA ARG A 75 -4.42 19.20 -5.20
C ARG A 75 -3.49 19.79 -4.14
N LEU A 76 -2.26 19.30 -4.02
CA LEU A 76 -1.26 19.89 -3.13
C LEU A 76 -0.91 21.33 -3.53
N ASN A 77 -0.74 21.59 -4.82
CA ASN A 77 -0.50 22.94 -5.33
C ASN A 77 -1.70 23.87 -5.04
N ALA A 78 -2.92 23.37 -5.21
CA ALA A 78 -4.12 24.13 -4.84
C ALA A 78 -4.17 24.42 -3.35
N ALA A 79 -3.79 23.45 -2.51
CA ALA A 79 -3.72 23.63 -1.05
C ALA A 79 -2.71 24.70 -0.65
N LYS A 80 -1.51 24.70 -1.24
CA LYS A 80 -0.48 25.71 -1.03
C LYS A 80 -0.95 27.11 -1.45
N SER A 81 -1.58 27.21 -2.65
CA SER A 81 -2.16 28.47 -3.13
C SER A 81 -3.26 29.01 -2.21
N ALA A 82 -4.11 28.14 -1.67
CA ALA A 82 -5.14 28.53 -0.71
C ALA A 82 -4.54 29.00 0.63
N LEU A 83 -3.44 28.37 1.10
CA LEU A 83 -2.68 28.86 2.27
C LEU A 83 -2.15 30.28 2.08
N ASP A 84 -1.56 30.58 0.92
CA ASP A 84 -1.02 31.90 0.60
C ASP A 84 -2.11 32.98 0.60
N LYS A 85 -3.33 32.59 0.19
CA LYS A 85 -4.52 33.45 0.20
C LYS A 85 -5.20 33.51 1.56
N LYS A 86 -4.71 32.78 2.57
CA LYS A 86 -5.32 32.64 3.90
C LYS A 86 -6.73 32.02 3.88
N GLU A 87 -7.01 31.23 2.85
CA GLU A 87 -8.26 30.47 2.68
C GLU A 87 -8.13 29.11 3.41
N TRP A 88 -8.07 29.15 4.75
CA TRP A 88 -7.67 28.03 5.61
C TRP A 88 -8.50 26.79 5.38
N LYS A 89 -9.84 26.91 5.28
CA LYS A 89 -10.73 25.78 5.05
C LYS A 89 -10.55 25.15 3.68
N GLU A 90 -10.25 25.95 2.67
CA GLU A 90 -9.99 25.45 1.31
C GLU A 90 -8.64 24.75 1.25
N ALA A 91 -7.61 25.34 1.89
CA ALA A 91 -6.30 24.71 2.03
C ALA A 91 -6.39 23.34 2.71
N GLU A 92 -7.12 23.24 3.82
CA GLU A 92 -7.34 21.96 4.52
C GLU A 92 -8.04 20.94 3.64
N ARG A 93 -9.10 21.35 2.92
CA ARG A 93 -9.86 20.47 2.03
C ARG A 93 -9.03 19.98 0.85
N ALA A 94 -8.28 20.88 0.21
CA ALA A 94 -7.41 20.54 -0.90
C ALA A 94 -6.24 19.63 -0.44
N ALA A 95 -5.68 19.86 0.75
CA ALA A 95 -4.66 19.01 1.34
C ALA A 95 -5.18 17.60 1.64
N ALA A 96 -6.40 17.48 2.20
CA ALA A 96 -7.02 16.19 2.43
C ALA A 96 -7.24 15.41 1.12
N GLN A 97 -7.63 16.09 0.05
CA GLN A 97 -7.76 15.49 -1.26
C GLN A 97 -6.39 15.05 -1.83
N ALA A 98 -5.34 15.86 -1.68
CA ALA A 98 -3.99 15.51 -2.09
C ALA A 98 -3.51 14.22 -1.40
N HIS A 99 -3.72 14.12 -0.10
CA HIS A 99 -3.39 12.93 0.68
C HIS A 99 -4.11 11.67 0.15
N LEU A 100 -5.43 11.74 -0.05
CA LEU A 100 -6.21 10.61 -0.57
C LEU A 100 -5.79 10.18 -1.97
N PHE A 101 -5.46 11.13 -2.86
CA PHE A 101 -4.94 10.79 -4.19
C PHE A 101 -3.54 10.19 -4.14
N ALA A 102 -2.70 10.60 -3.20
CA ALA A 102 -1.39 9.99 -2.98
C ALA A 102 -1.53 8.53 -2.51
N GLU A 103 -2.41 8.26 -1.55
CA GLU A 103 -2.70 6.89 -1.12
C GLU A 103 -3.28 6.04 -2.25
N LEU A 104 -4.19 6.59 -3.04
CA LEU A 104 -4.76 5.92 -4.22
C LEU A 104 -3.68 5.57 -5.24
N ALA A 105 -2.70 6.43 -5.45
CA ALA A 105 -1.58 6.19 -6.36
C ALA A 105 -0.76 4.98 -5.89
N VAL A 106 -0.42 4.93 -4.61
CA VAL A 106 0.31 3.80 -4.00
C VAL A 106 -0.49 2.50 -4.11
N ALA A 107 -1.77 2.53 -3.75
CA ALA A 107 -2.62 1.34 -3.81
C ALA A 107 -2.76 0.78 -5.23
N LYS A 108 -2.88 1.65 -6.26
CA LYS A 108 -2.92 1.23 -7.66
C LYS A 108 -1.61 0.58 -8.11
N SER A 109 -0.45 1.14 -7.74
CA SER A 109 0.84 0.55 -8.05
C SER A 109 0.98 -0.83 -7.39
N GLN A 110 0.74 -0.93 -6.09
CA GLN A 110 0.82 -2.19 -5.36
C GLN A 110 -0.13 -3.27 -5.91
N SER A 111 -1.34 -2.88 -6.28
CA SER A 111 -2.30 -3.81 -6.91
C SER A 111 -1.82 -4.33 -8.26
N ALA A 112 -1.20 -3.48 -9.07
CA ALA A 112 -0.63 -3.89 -10.35
C ALA A 112 0.56 -4.84 -10.17
N ASP A 113 1.45 -4.53 -9.23
CA ASP A 113 2.60 -5.38 -8.92
C ASP A 113 2.16 -6.74 -8.38
N ALA A 114 1.16 -6.78 -7.51
CA ALA A 114 0.58 -8.02 -6.99
C ALA A 114 -0.03 -8.88 -8.12
N ARG A 115 -0.76 -8.25 -9.06
CA ARG A 115 -1.31 -8.97 -10.22
C ARG A 115 -0.21 -9.51 -11.13
N LYS A 116 0.84 -8.73 -11.36
CA LYS A 116 1.99 -9.17 -12.15
C LYS A 116 2.63 -10.39 -11.51
N SER A 117 2.93 -10.35 -10.22
CA SER A 117 3.52 -11.47 -9.48
C SER A 117 2.63 -12.72 -9.50
N ALA A 118 1.31 -12.54 -9.34
CA ALA A 118 0.36 -13.66 -9.44
C ALA A 118 0.39 -14.30 -10.83
N ASN A 119 0.41 -13.51 -11.89
CA ASN A 119 0.48 -14.01 -13.26
C ASN A 119 1.80 -14.74 -13.55
N GLU A 120 2.91 -14.25 -13.02
CA GLU A 120 4.23 -14.91 -13.13
C GLU A 120 4.21 -16.28 -12.45
N VAL A 121 3.61 -16.40 -11.27
CA VAL A 121 3.45 -17.67 -10.56
C VAL A 121 2.57 -18.63 -11.38
N LEU A 122 1.44 -18.17 -11.91
CA LEU A 122 0.57 -18.99 -12.74
C LEU A 122 1.27 -19.49 -14.00
N ALA A 123 2.03 -18.65 -14.68
CA ALA A 123 2.82 -19.04 -15.85
C ALA A 123 3.89 -20.08 -15.49
N SER A 124 4.54 -19.93 -14.34
CA SER A 124 5.53 -20.91 -13.84
C SER A 124 4.90 -22.26 -13.53
N LEU A 125 3.72 -22.26 -12.92
CA LEU A 125 2.97 -23.50 -12.63
C LEU A 125 2.56 -24.23 -13.93
N GLU A 126 2.14 -23.48 -14.94
CA GLU A 126 1.77 -24.07 -16.23
C GLU A 126 2.98 -24.69 -16.94
N MET A 127 4.13 -24.03 -16.92
CA MET A 127 5.37 -24.60 -17.45
C MET A 127 5.77 -25.89 -16.73
N LEU A 128 5.69 -25.91 -15.39
CA LEU A 128 6.01 -27.11 -14.61
C LEU A 128 5.02 -28.26 -14.91
N ARG A 129 3.76 -27.94 -15.09
CA ARG A 129 2.75 -28.93 -15.49
C ARG A 129 3.07 -29.56 -16.84
N GLN A 130 3.37 -28.74 -17.83
CA GLN A 130 3.76 -29.21 -19.17
C GLN A 130 5.02 -30.09 -19.14
N GLU A 131 6.01 -29.72 -18.31
CA GLU A 131 7.22 -30.51 -18.14
C GLU A 131 6.92 -31.86 -17.48
N THR A 132 6.05 -31.88 -16.48
CA THR A 132 5.63 -33.13 -15.82
C THR A 132 4.90 -34.06 -16.80
N GLU A 133 4.04 -33.51 -17.65
CA GLU A 133 3.30 -34.26 -18.67
C GLU A 133 4.25 -34.84 -19.73
N ARG A 134 5.32 -34.11 -20.08
CA ARG A 134 6.35 -34.63 -21.01
C ARG A 134 7.23 -35.70 -20.38
N SER A 135 7.50 -35.57 -19.08
CA SER A 135 8.41 -36.47 -18.35
C SER A 135 7.75 -37.78 -17.93
N THR A 136 6.41 -37.90 -18.00
CA THR A 136 5.71 -39.19 -17.77
C THR A 136 5.88 -40.06 -18.98
N PRO A 137 6.75 -41.12 -18.95
CA PRO A 137 6.87 -42.05 -20.07
C PRO A 137 5.54 -42.81 -20.17
N THR A 138 4.95 -42.80 -21.36
CA THR A 138 3.83 -43.66 -21.70
C THR A 138 4.25 -45.13 -21.53
N GLN A 139 4.01 -45.69 -20.34
CA GLN A 139 4.11 -47.15 -20.18
C GLN A 139 3.02 -47.80 -21.04
N ARG A 140 3.41 -48.30 -22.19
CA ARG A 140 2.67 -49.30 -22.95
C ARG A 140 3.16 -50.69 -22.59
#